data_0c351256121f264811025f2b0b2b129a
#
_entry.id   0c351256121f264811025f2b0b2b129a
#
_cell.length_a   1.000
_cell.length_b   1.000
_cell.length_c   1.000
_cell.angle_alpha   90.00
_cell.angle_beta   90.00
_cell.angle_gamma   90.00
#
_symmetry.space_group_name_H-M   'P 1'
#
loop_
_entity.id
_entity.type
_entity.pdbx_description
1 polymer ?
#
loop_
_entity_poly.entity_id
_entity_poly.type
_entity_poly.pdbx_seq_one_letter_code
_entity_poly.pdbx_strand_id
1 'polypeptide(L)'
;MCIRDSIYLNLRDKVDWIKLTRTQAQRALDNSVKVFTVLDDDKPIGMGRVVGDEAVISYIQDLIVIPEYQSRHIGSLLIEHIIEYVKSLTMDGSRMMLCLMCAKGREQFYEKHNFIARPTDALGPGMIQYVYDESYNVNHN
;
A
#
# COMPACT_ATOMS: atom_id res chain seq x y z
N MET A 1 -13.78 2.65 11.32
CA MET A 1 -14.75 2.65 10.19
C MET A 1 -14.22 1.69 9.14
N CYS A 2 -15.02 0.72 8.73
CA CYS A 2 -14.61 -0.20 7.68
C CYS A 2 -14.69 0.50 6.33
N ILE A 3 -13.57 0.57 5.59
CA ILE A 3 -13.55 1.16 4.26
C ILE A 3 -14.39 0.29 3.31
N ARG A 4 -15.21 0.93 2.50
CA ARG A 4 -16.04 0.25 1.52
C ARG A 4 -15.27 0.09 0.21
N ASP A 5 -15.59 -0.96 -0.54
CA ASP A 5 -15.03 -1.22 -1.88
C ASP A 5 -15.13 -0.01 -2.80
N SER A 6 -16.25 0.72 -2.75
CA SER A 6 -16.46 1.92 -3.56
C SER A 6 -15.47 3.05 -3.27
N ILE A 7 -15.12 3.25 -2.00
CA ILE A 7 -14.11 4.25 -1.61
C ILE A 7 -12.73 3.83 -2.12
N TYR A 8 -12.37 2.57 -1.93
CA TYR A 8 -11.11 2.02 -2.40
C TYR A 8 -10.98 2.12 -3.92
N LEU A 9 -12.00 1.70 -4.67
CA LEU A 9 -12.00 1.80 -6.12
C LEU A 9 -11.92 3.24 -6.61
N ASN A 10 -12.61 4.17 -5.95
CA ASN A 10 -12.57 5.58 -6.30
C ASN A 10 -11.17 6.18 -6.09
N LEU A 11 -10.53 5.89 -4.96
CA LEU A 11 -9.17 6.37 -4.68
C LEU A 11 -8.16 5.82 -5.68
N ARG A 12 -8.27 4.55 -6.06
CA ARG A 12 -7.42 3.95 -7.10
C ARG A 12 -7.61 4.64 -8.45
N ASP A 13 -8.86 4.92 -8.81
CA ASP A 13 -9.19 5.61 -10.06
C ASP A 13 -8.60 7.02 -10.13
N LYS A 14 -8.58 7.75 -9.01
CA LYS A 14 -8.00 9.08 -8.90
C LYS A 14 -6.49 9.14 -9.18
N VAL A 15 -5.79 8.03 -9.06
CA VAL A 15 -4.34 7.91 -9.34
C VAL A 15 -4.06 7.01 -10.56
N ASP A 16 -5.06 6.74 -11.37
CA ASP A 16 -4.98 6.00 -12.64
C ASP A 16 -4.43 4.58 -12.49
N TRP A 17 -4.67 3.93 -11.37
CA TRP A 17 -4.26 2.55 -11.16
C TRP A 17 -5.20 1.57 -11.89
N ILE A 18 -4.66 0.39 -12.21
CA ILE A 18 -5.41 -0.69 -12.88
C ILE A 18 -6.72 -0.96 -12.13
N LYS A 19 -7.80 -1.05 -12.90
CA LYS A 19 -9.13 -1.29 -12.35
C LYS A 19 -9.24 -2.69 -11.76
N LEU A 20 -9.87 -2.76 -10.60
CA LEU A 20 -10.25 -4.01 -9.94
C LEU A 20 -11.76 -4.22 -10.09
N THR A 21 -12.21 -5.46 -10.06
CA THR A 21 -13.63 -5.74 -9.88
C THR A 21 -14.05 -5.39 -8.44
N ARG A 22 -15.33 -5.12 -8.21
CA ARG A 22 -15.84 -4.85 -6.85
C ARG A 22 -15.61 -6.02 -5.91
N THR A 23 -15.82 -7.25 -6.38
CA THR A 23 -15.58 -8.48 -5.61
C THR A 23 -14.11 -8.61 -5.22
N GLN A 24 -13.21 -8.33 -6.17
CA GLN A 24 -11.76 -8.36 -5.91
C GLN A 24 -11.36 -7.31 -4.89
N ALA A 25 -11.86 -6.08 -5.03
CA ALA A 25 -11.58 -4.99 -4.11
C ALA A 25 -12.08 -5.29 -2.69
N GLN A 26 -13.31 -5.78 -2.54
CA GLN A 26 -13.87 -6.12 -1.23
C GLN A 26 -13.11 -7.27 -0.57
N ARG A 27 -12.78 -8.33 -1.32
CA ARG A 27 -11.97 -9.43 -0.81
C ARG A 27 -10.58 -8.96 -0.33
N ALA A 28 -9.95 -8.06 -1.09
CA ALA A 28 -8.66 -7.48 -0.70
C ALA A 28 -8.76 -6.71 0.62
N LEU A 29 -9.79 -5.87 0.78
CA LEU A 29 -10.02 -5.11 2.00
C LEU A 29 -10.30 -6.03 3.19
N ASP A 30 -11.15 -7.04 3.02
CA ASP A 30 -11.53 -7.98 4.08
C ASP A 30 -10.33 -8.80 4.60
N ASN A 31 -9.33 -9.04 3.75
CA ASN A 31 -8.14 -9.81 4.08
C ASN A 31 -6.91 -8.92 4.38
N SER A 32 -7.10 -7.63 4.52
CA SER A 32 -6.02 -6.73 4.91
C SER A 32 -5.76 -6.79 6.41
N VAL A 33 -4.48 -6.70 6.80
CA VAL A 33 -4.09 -6.60 8.22
C VAL A 33 -4.59 -5.26 8.78
N LYS A 34 -4.39 -4.19 8.03
CA LYS A 34 -4.81 -2.84 8.43
C LYS A 34 -5.06 -1.97 7.22
N VAL A 35 -6.09 -1.15 7.31
CA VAL A 35 -6.38 -0.10 6.33
C VAL A 35 -6.49 1.24 7.07
N PHE A 36 -5.70 2.21 6.60
CA PHE A 36 -5.77 3.60 7.05
C PHE A 36 -6.47 4.42 5.99
N THR A 37 -7.41 5.25 6.38
CA THR A 37 -8.08 6.19 5.47
C THR A 37 -7.88 7.60 5.98
N VAL A 38 -7.47 8.50 5.09
CA VAL A 38 -7.35 9.93 5.38
C VAL A 38 -8.59 10.63 4.86
N LEU A 39 -9.20 11.42 5.74
CA LEU A 39 -10.39 12.20 5.42
C LEU A 39 -10.07 13.69 5.53
N ASP A 40 -10.57 14.45 4.58
CA ASP A 40 -10.73 15.91 4.71
C ASP A 40 -12.21 16.15 4.95
N ASP A 41 -12.58 16.50 6.19
CA ASP A 41 -13.94 16.37 6.71
C ASP A 41 -14.45 14.93 6.44
N ASP A 42 -15.47 14.75 5.60
CA ASP A 42 -16.04 13.46 5.26
C ASP A 42 -15.53 12.91 3.92
N LYS A 43 -14.63 13.64 3.24
CA LYS A 43 -14.12 13.26 1.91
C LYS A 43 -12.87 12.38 2.04
N PRO A 44 -12.90 11.13 1.57
CA PRO A 44 -11.68 10.31 1.50
C PRO A 44 -10.68 10.90 0.49
N ILE A 45 -9.47 11.20 0.95
CA ILE A 45 -8.43 11.83 0.15
C ILE A 45 -7.16 10.98 0.04
N GLY A 46 -7.07 9.92 0.82
CA GLY A 46 -5.93 9.02 0.79
C GLY A 46 -6.18 7.76 1.58
N MET A 47 -5.31 6.78 1.37
CA MET A 47 -5.34 5.54 2.12
C MET A 47 -3.97 4.86 2.15
N GLY A 48 -3.77 4.03 3.16
CA GLY A 48 -2.68 3.08 3.22
C GLY A 48 -3.23 1.71 3.57
N ARG A 49 -2.78 0.65 2.88
CA ARG A 49 -3.25 -0.71 3.11
C ARG A 49 -2.07 -1.64 3.35
N VAL A 50 -2.13 -2.37 4.46
CA VAL A 50 -1.10 -3.31 4.88
C VAL A 50 -1.64 -4.73 4.82
N VAL A 51 -0.87 -5.63 4.22
CA VAL A 51 -1.11 -7.07 4.21
C VAL A 51 0.09 -7.79 4.82
N GLY A 52 -0.09 -9.00 5.30
CA GLY A 52 1.01 -9.78 5.89
C GLY A 52 0.52 -10.88 6.82
N ASP A 53 1.48 -11.46 7.55
CA ASP A 53 1.23 -12.57 8.47
C ASP A 53 1.16 -12.13 9.94
N GLU A 54 1.31 -10.84 10.21
CA GLU A 54 1.31 -10.25 11.56
C GLU A 54 2.47 -10.74 12.46
N ALA A 55 3.50 -11.36 11.89
CA ALA A 55 4.61 -11.94 12.65
C ALA A 55 5.98 -11.68 12.02
N VAL A 56 6.16 -12.05 10.75
CA VAL A 56 7.45 -12.01 10.06
C VAL A 56 7.51 -10.89 9.03
N ILE A 57 6.40 -10.64 8.33
CA ILE A 57 6.34 -9.71 7.20
C ILE A 57 5.08 -8.88 7.23
N SER A 58 5.23 -7.59 6.93
CA SER A 58 4.15 -6.68 6.56
C SER A 58 4.50 -6.03 5.22
N TYR A 59 3.52 -5.93 4.34
CA TYR A 59 3.67 -5.38 3.00
C TYR A 59 2.68 -4.23 2.81
N ILE A 60 3.18 -3.08 2.40
CA ILE A 60 2.35 -1.94 2.03
C ILE A 60 1.94 -2.14 0.58
N GLN A 61 0.69 -2.56 0.37
CA GLN A 61 0.19 -2.80 -0.99
C GLN A 61 -0.28 -1.53 -1.65
N ASP A 62 -0.94 -0.66 -0.90
CA ASP A 62 -1.45 0.59 -1.42
C ASP A 62 -1.01 1.75 -0.52
N LEU A 63 -0.53 2.81 -1.14
CA LEU A 63 -0.33 4.11 -0.51
C LEU A 63 -0.80 5.16 -1.52
N ILE A 64 -1.96 5.72 -1.26
CA ILE A 64 -2.64 6.64 -2.18
C ILE A 64 -2.86 7.98 -1.48
N VAL A 65 -2.50 9.05 -2.16
CA VAL A 65 -2.96 10.42 -1.87
C VAL A 65 -3.46 10.98 -3.19
N ILE A 66 -4.70 11.45 -3.25
CA ILE A 66 -5.27 11.98 -4.48
C ILE A 66 -4.51 13.24 -4.92
N PRO A 67 -4.42 13.51 -6.25
CA PRO A 67 -3.54 14.56 -6.78
C PRO A 67 -3.69 15.93 -6.12
N GLU A 68 -4.92 16.35 -5.81
CA GLU A 68 -5.19 17.67 -5.23
C GLU A 68 -4.63 17.85 -3.81
N TYR A 69 -4.30 16.75 -3.13
CA TYR A 69 -3.77 16.74 -1.77
C TYR A 69 -2.31 16.30 -1.70
N GLN A 70 -1.68 16.04 -2.82
CA GLN A 70 -0.25 15.71 -2.86
C GLN A 70 0.61 16.93 -2.49
N SER A 71 1.86 16.67 -2.06
CA SER A 71 2.81 17.70 -1.60
C SER A 71 2.36 18.46 -0.33
N ARG A 72 1.49 17.86 0.47
CA ARG A 72 1.03 18.36 1.78
C ARG A 72 1.44 17.46 2.95
N HIS A 73 2.46 16.62 2.76
CA HIS A 73 2.98 15.69 3.78
C HIS A 73 1.99 14.58 4.23
N ILE A 74 0.88 14.38 3.53
CA ILE A 74 -0.11 13.36 3.88
C ILE A 74 0.45 11.96 3.69
N GLY A 75 1.21 11.73 2.60
CA GLY A 75 1.90 10.46 2.38
C GLY A 75 2.89 10.13 3.49
N SER A 76 3.66 11.12 3.96
CA SER A 76 4.57 10.94 5.10
C SER A 76 3.80 10.57 6.37
N LEU A 77 2.70 11.24 6.64
CA LEU A 77 1.85 10.93 7.79
C LEU A 77 1.31 9.49 7.74
N LEU A 78 0.84 9.05 6.56
CA LEU A 78 0.40 7.66 6.36
C LEU A 78 1.51 6.66 6.62
N ILE A 79 2.71 6.87 6.08
CA ILE A 79 3.87 5.99 6.28
C ILE A 79 4.24 5.93 7.76
N GLU A 80 4.26 7.06 8.46
CA GLU A 80 4.57 7.11 9.89
C GLU A 80 3.57 6.29 10.72
N HIS A 81 2.27 6.44 10.44
CA HIS A 81 1.23 5.64 11.09
C HIS A 81 1.35 4.14 10.79
N ILE A 82 1.68 3.79 9.55
CA ILE A 82 1.92 2.39 9.17
C ILE A 82 3.12 1.82 9.93
N ILE A 83 4.23 2.54 9.98
CA ILE A 83 5.44 2.10 10.70
C ILE A 83 5.14 1.89 12.18
N GLU A 84 4.45 2.82 12.82
CA GLU A 84 4.07 2.69 14.24
C GLU A 84 3.14 1.50 14.46
N TYR A 85 2.21 1.26 13.57
CA TYR A 85 1.34 0.10 13.64
C TYR A 85 2.11 -1.22 13.52
N VAL A 86 3.03 -1.31 12.56
CA VAL A 86 3.88 -2.50 12.35
C VAL A 86 4.79 -2.73 13.56
N LYS A 87 5.32 -1.67 14.16
CA LYS A 87 6.07 -1.77 15.44
C LYS A 87 5.21 -2.41 16.53
N SER A 88 3.93 -2.04 16.61
CA SER A 88 3.03 -2.58 17.62
C SER A 88 2.75 -4.08 17.43
N LEU A 89 2.90 -4.61 16.22
CA LEU A 89 2.75 -6.03 15.92
C LEU A 89 4.04 -6.83 16.16
N THR A 90 5.19 -6.15 16.17
CA THR A 90 6.49 -6.80 16.29
C THR A 90 6.66 -7.37 17.69
N MET A 91 6.87 -8.70 17.78
CA MET A 91 7.00 -9.39 19.04
C MET A 91 8.35 -9.11 19.72
N ASP A 92 8.37 -9.17 21.04
CA ASP A 92 9.56 -8.93 21.84
C ASP A 92 10.74 -9.80 21.38
N GLY A 93 11.91 -9.18 21.23
CA GLY A 93 13.14 -9.86 20.79
C GLY A 93 13.16 -10.26 19.31
N SER A 94 12.14 -9.86 18.53
CA SER A 94 12.05 -10.16 17.11
C SER A 94 12.23 -8.92 16.23
N ARG A 95 12.24 -9.14 14.94
CA ARG A 95 12.11 -8.08 13.94
C ARG A 95 11.07 -8.49 12.89
N MET A 96 10.42 -7.50 12.31
CA MET A 96 9.49 -7.72 11.20
C MET A 96 10.00 -6.96 9.97
N MET A 97 9.95 -7.59 8.81
CA MET A 97 10.24 -6.91 7.56
C MET A 97 9.01 -6.13 7.11
N LEU A 98 9.13 -4.81 6.97
CA LEU A 98 8.13 -3.97 6.31
C LEU A 98 8.63 -3.65 4.91
N CYS A 99 7.90 -4.06 3.89
CA CYS A 99 8.32 -3.89 2.51
C CYS A 99 7.20 -3.32 1.63
N LEU A 100 7.58 -2.89 0.44
CA LEU A 100 6.68 -2.36 -0.57
C LEU A 100 7.33 -2.45 -1.95
N MET A 101 6.52 -2.34 -2.99
CA MET A 101 7.00 -2.09 -4.35
C MET A 101 6.86 -0.60 -4.63
N CYS A 102 8.00 0.07 -4.78
CA CYS A 102 8.05 1.51 -4.99
C CYS A 102 7.65 1.87 -6.41
N ALA A 103 6.74 2.83 -6.56
CA ALA A 103 6.50 3.43 -7.86
C ALA A 103 7.76 4.15 -8.36
N LYS A 104 8.06 4.04 -9.65
CA LYS A 104 9.24 4.65 -10.25
C LYS A 104 9.28 6.15 -9.96
N GLY A 105 10.40 6.61 -9.44
CA GLY A 105 10.63 8.02 -9.10
C GLY A 105 10.25 8.39 -7.67
N ARG A 106 9.72 7.47 -6.87
CA ARG A 106 9.35 7.71 -5.48
C ARG A 106 10.35 7.17 -4.46
N GLU A 107 11.49 6.68 -4.90
CA GLU A 107 12.51 6.04 -4.07
C GLU A 107 12.95 6.97 -2.91
N GLN A 108 13.24 8.22 -3.21
CA GLN A 108 13.70 9.19 -2.20
C GLN A 108 12.66 9.44 -1.10
N PHE A 109 11.37 9.41 -1.45
CA PHE A 109 10.29 9.54 -0.47
C PHE A 109 10.36 8.44 0.58
N TYR A 110 10.53 7.18 0.14
CA TYR A 110 10.61 6.04 1.05
C TYR A 110 11.94 5.99 1.80
N GLU A 111 13.04 6.36 1.15
CA GLU A 111 14.36 6.41 1.80
C GLU A 111 14.41 7.39 2.98
N LYS A 112 13.67 8.50 2.89
CA LYS A 112 13.50 9.44 4.02
C LYS A 112 12.83 8.80 5.23
N HIS A 113 12.07 7.75 5.02
CA HIS A 113 11.41 6.97 6.08
C HIS A 113 12.16 5.68 6.41
N ASN A 114 13.46 5.63 6.09
CA ASN A 114 14.40 4.53 6.41
C ASN A 114 14.13 3.22 5.65
N PHE A 115 13.44 3.27 4.52
CA PHE A 115 13.38 2.14 3.61
C PHE A 115 14.67 2.03 2.81
N ILE A 116 15.08 0.80 2.54
CA ILE A 116 16.27 0.49 1.77
C ILE A 116 15.84 0.01 0.38
N ALA A 117 16.26 0.73 -0.66
CA ALA A 117 16.00 0.28 -2.03
C ALA A 117 16.87 -0.93 -2.38
N ARG A 118 16.28 -1.95 -2.96
CA ARG A 118 17.00 -3.14 -3.46
C ARG A 118 17.16 -3.05 -4.97
N PRO A 119 18.24 -3.64 -5.58
CA PRO A 119 19.27 -4.45 -4.90
C PRO A 119 20.31 -3.62 -4.16
N THR A 120 20.99 -4.26 -3.20
CA THR A 120 22.19 -3.78 -2.56
C THR A 120 23.33 -4.77 -2.80
N ASP A 121 24.52 -4.51 -2.27
CA ASP A 121 25.63 -5.48 -2.36
C ASP A 121 25.30 -6.83 -1.71
N ALA A 122 24.44 -6.84 -0.69
CA ALA A 122 24.06 -8.05 0.06
C ALA A 122 22.67 -8.58 -0.29
N LEU A 123 21.79 -7.75 -0.88
CA LEU A 123 20.38 -8.08 -1.11
C LEU A 123 20.04 -8.00 -2.60
N GLY A 124 19.48 -9.05 -3.16
CA GLY A 124 18.96 -9.06 -4.52
C GLY A 124 17.72 -8.17 -4.69
N PRO A 125 17.29 -7.92 -5.93
CA PRO A 125 16.09 -7.11 -6.21
C PRO A 125 14.81 -7.80 -5.77
N GLY A 126 13.77 -7.03 -5.54
CA GLY A 126 12.40 -7.55 -5.53
C GLY A 126 12.02 -8.08 -6.91
N MET A 127 11.18 -9.10 -6.97
CA MET A 127 10.73 -9.70 -8.23
C MET A 127 9.24 -9.86 -8.22
N ILE A 128 8.59 -9.66 -9.36
CA ILE A 128 7.13 -9.79 -9.50
C ILE A 128 6.77 -10.69 -10.67
N GLN A 129 5.58 -11.26 -10.59
CA GLN A 129 4.92 -11.96 -11.68
C GLN A 129 3.43 -11.64 -11.59
N TYR A 130 2.81 -11.32 -12.72
CA TYR A 130 1.36 -11.20 -12.80
C TYR A 130 0.78 -12.54 -13.22
N VAL A 131 -0.12 -13.08 -12.41
CA VAL A 131 -0.82 -14.34 -12.70
C VAL A 131 -2.20 -13.97 -13.23
N TYR A 132 -2.52 -14.46 -14.42
CA TYR A 132 -3.77 -14.12 -15.09
C TYR A 132 -4.74 -15.30 -15.03
N ASP A 133 -6.01 -15.00 -14.78
CA ASP A 133 -7.09 -15.94 -15.06
C ASP A 133 -7.22 -16.12 -16.57
N GLU A 134 -7.61 -17.31 -17.04
CA GLU A 134 -7.72 -17.63 -18.47
C GLU A 134 -8.67 -16.69 -19.22
N SER A 135 -9.67 -16.15 -18.53
CA SER A 135 -10.63 -15.20 -19.10
C SER A 135 -10.15 -13.76 -19.12
N TYR A 136 -8.99 -13.46 -18.51
CA TYR A 136 -8.45 -12.10 -18.43
C TYR A 136 -8.00 -11.62 -19.79
N ASN A 137 -8.60 -10.54 -20.29
CA ASN A 137 -8.25 -9.98 -21.58
C ASN A 137 -7.11 -8.96 -21.44
N VAL A 138 -5.92 -9.32 -21.93
CA VAL A 138 -4.70 -8.50 -21.84
C VAL A 138 -4.79 -7.22 -22.69
N ASN A 139 -5.78 -7.12 -23.58
CA ASN A 139 -5.95 -5.97 -24.49
C ASN A 139 -6.65 -4.75 -23.85
N HIS A 140 -6.81 -4.73 -22.54
CA HIS A 140 -7.39 -3.60 -21.79
C HIS A 140 -6.32 -2.72 -21.12
N ASN A 141 -5.10 -2.70 -21.67
CA ASN A 141 -4.06 -1.76 -21.26
C ASN A 141 -4.13 -0.47 -22.07
#